data_1c083b5d802559abbdc2f7ebf81d5e57
#
_entry.id   1c083b5d802559abbdc2f7ebf81d5e57
#
_cell.length_a   1.000
_cell.length_b   1.000
_cell.length_c   1.000
_cell.angle_alpha   90.00
_cell.angle_beta   90.00
_cell.angle_gamma   90.00
#
_symmetry.space_group_name_H-M   'P 1'
#
loop_
_entity.id
_entity.type
_entity.pdbx_description
1 polymer ?
#
loop_
_entity_poly.entity_id
_entity_poly.type
_entity_poly.pdbx_seq_one_letter_code
_entity_poly.pdbx_strand_id
1 'polypeptide(L)'
;TAALSGIEAFHYLGVGSTKVVIISVAAIAIIGVVNWLGARNAGRMALVIAVLSIALSAFIAILCLPWLGEGIKRVSLHDGGQSSPWQMWESLVRIVLALSGLEAVANMTGLMKAPVAKTAKRTIWPVLCEVVLLNLIFGIALSAMPAIRDQVVPDYVRYEQMERLAPENVPAEVKQYRDTAMKVVATETAKRQFGERTGQIFGIITGIIFGLLLLSAVNTAVMAMVSVQYSLAQDGELPRMATRLNYSGVPWIPLIIACAAPAVLLMVEADVKALGELYAIGVVGAITINLFSCAANSKLAIGKYERMGLWSLAALMAVIFLTIVVAKPNATIFAGVIVTAVLITRFLVRMRARRIAASPLPEPTIGWIAQIRDQPAVPGPGPRIMLAARGRDQAAYAVDMAKRRKATLFAIYVRTLRLMDMVPGQVPKIEDDPEGQAALGTAAVLAREANIPFVPIYVTSSDVMSEILDYTVTFGCDTLIMGKSQRTPFSRAVVGDVVARVAENLPEGVSLLTRAPGPFEHAEEVKSANGTHQEAESFKEDQES
;
A
#
# COMPACT_ATOMS: atom_id res chain seq x y z
N THR A 1 10.78 -1.10 5.24
CA THR A 1 10.81 -1.22 3.75
C THR A 1 10.80 0.16 3.10
N ALA A 2 9.76 1.01 3.27
CA ALA A 2 9.64 2.27 2.53
C ALA A 2 10.85 3.22 2.73
N ALA A 3 11.34 3.38 3.97
CA ALA A 3 12.52 4.18 4.27
C ALA A 3 13.78 3.60 3.62
N LEU A 4 14.02 2.30 3.80
CA LEU A 4 15.17 1.59 3.24
C LEU A 4 15.18 1.68 1.71
N SER A 5 14.09 1.26 1.06
CA SER A 5 14.01 1.33 -0.42
C SER A 5 14.07 2.76 -0.95
N GLY A 6 13.58 3.75 -0.17
CA GLY A 6 13.63 5.16 -0.54
C GLY A 6 15.07 5.68 -0.60
N ILE A 7 15.90 5.39 0.40
CA ILE A 7 17.29 5.83 0.43
C ILE A 7 18.15 5.07 -0.58
N GLU A 8 17.98 3.75 -0.67
CA GLU A 8 18.70 2.92 -1.64
C GLU A 8 18.41 3.33 -3.09
N ALA A 9 17.17 3.69 -3.42
CA ALA A 9 16.81 4.14 -4.75
C ALA A 9 17.70 5.30 -5.24
N PHE A 10 17.95 6.27 -4.36
CA PHE A 10 18.76 7.43 -4.70
C PHE A 10 20.27 7.16 -4.66
N HIS A 11 20.72 6.19 -3.86
CA HIS A 11 22.09 5.67 -3.98
C HIS A 11 22.33 5.03 -5.35
N TYR A 12 21.40 4.22 -5.85
CA TYR A 12 21.47 3.66 -7.22
C TYR A 12 21.46 4.73 -8.30
N LEU A 13 20.71 5.82 -8.10
CA LEU A 13 20.69 6.97 -9.02
C LEU A 13 21.93 7.87 -8.90
N GLY A 14 22.85 7.59 -7.97
CA GLY A 14 24.10 8.33 -7.81
C GLY A 14 23.97 9.66 -7.06
N VAL A 15 22.93 9.81 -6.25
CA VAL A 15 22.74 10.99 -5.40
C VAL A 15 23.73 10.92 -4.23
N GLY A 16 24.50 11.99 -4.02
CA GLY A 16 25.47 12.06 -2.92
C GLY A 16 24.82 12.03 -1.54
N SER A 17 25.52 11.48 -0.55
CA SER A 17 25.05 11.19 0.80
C SER A 17 24.37 12.36 1.53
N THR A 18 24.85 13.60 1.29
CA THR A 18 24.30 14.81 1.94
C THR A 18 22.87 15.16 1.48
N LYS A 19 22.49 14.79 0.25
CA LYS A 19 21.19 15.14 -0.33
C LYS A 19 20.20 13.97 -0.36
N VAL A 20 20.71 12.75 -0.19
CA VAL A 20 19.90 11.54 -0.36
C VAL A 20 18.70 11.49 0.57
N VAL A 21 18.85 11.90 1.83
CA VAL A 21 17.75 11.91 2.81
C VAL A 21 16.63 12.85 2.39
N ILE A 22 16.99 14.10 2.05
CA ILE A 22 16.00 15.12 1.66
C ILE A 22 15.25 14.68 0.41
N ILE A 23 15.97 14.16 -0.59
CA ILE A 23 15.36 13.71 -1.85
C ILE A 23 14.50 12.47 -1.61
N SER A 24 14.90 11.54 -0.74
CA SER A 24 14.11 10.36 -0.38
C SER A 24 12.82 10.74 0.33
N VAL A 25 12.87 11.67 1.29
CA VAL A 25 11.69 12.20 1.96
C VAL A 25 10.76 12.92 0.97
N ALA A 26 11.31 13.72 0.07
CA ALA A 26 10.53 14.39 -0.98
C ALA A 26 9.87 13.35 -1.92
N ALA A 27 10.57 12.30 -2.29
CA ALA A 27 10.00 11.22 -3.12
C ALA A 27 8.86 10.47 -2.41
N ILE A 28 9.01 10.16 -1.11
CA ILE A 28 7.93 9.56 -0.31
C ILE A 28 6.72 10.50 -0.26
N ALA A 29 6.93 11.80 -0.09
CA ALA A 29 5.86 12.79 -0.10
C ALA A 29 5.16 12.86 -1.47
N ILE A 30 5.91 12.85 -2.57
CA ILE A 30 5.35 12.83 -3.94
C ILE A 30 4.52 11.55 -4.16
N ILE A 31 5.04 10.40 -3.75
CA ILE A 31 4.31 9.12 -3.80
C ILE A 31 3.02 9.21 -2.98
N GLY A 32 3.08 9.83 -1.81
CA GLY A 32 1.89 10.09 -0.99
C GLY A 32 0.84 10.94 -1.72
N VAL A 33 1.26 12.04 -2.37
CA VAL A 33 0.36 12.90 -3.16
C VAL A 33 -0.24 12.15 -4.35
N VAL A 34 0.56 11.36 -5.07
CA VAL A 34 0.09 10.54 -6.20
C VAL A 34 -0.98 9.53 -5.73
N ASN A 35 -0.73 8.87 -4.59
CA ASN A 35 -1.71 7.95 -4.00
C ASN A 35 -2.96 8.67 -3.46
N TRP A 36 -2.81 9.87 -2.90
CA TRP A 36 -3.94 10.71 -2.48
C TRP A 36 -4.90 11.00 -3.64
N LEU A 37 -4.35 11.24 -4.82
CA LEU A 37 -5.14 11.44 -6.06
C LEU A 37 -5.75 10.15 -6.62
N GLY A 38 -5.35 9.00 -6.09
CA GLY A 38 -5.87 7.69 -6.49
C GLY A 38 -5.42 7.27 -7.90
N ALA A 39 -4.12 7.27 -8.16
CA ALA A 39 -3.56 6.94 -9.46
C ALA A 39 -3.90 5.52 -9.92
N ARG A 40 -4.73 5.41 -10.94
CA ARG A 40 -5.21 4.14 -11.52
C ARG A 40 -4.12 3.30 -12.20
N ASN A 41 -3.08 3.96 -12.69
CA ASN A 41 -2.05 3.31 -13.52
C ASN A 41 -0.77 2.92 -12.76
N ALA A 42 -0.70 3.17 -11.45
CA ALA A 42 0.48 2.86 -10.64
C ALA A 42 0.88 1.37 -10.74
N GLY A 43 -0.10 0.47 -10.73
CA GLY A 43 0.14 -0.97 -10.84
C GLY A 43 0.69 -1.39 -12.21
N ARG A 44 0.26 -0.76 -13.30
CA ARG A 44 0.81 -1.06 -14.65
C ARG A 44 2.25 -0.57 -14.78
N MET A 45 2.56 0.62 -14.27
CA MET A 45 3.93 1.11 -14.23
C MET A 45 4.84 0.21 -13.40
N ALA A 46 4.40 -0.21 -12.23
CA ALA A 46 5.13 -1.15 -11.38
C ALA A 46 5.41 -2.47 -12.09
N LEU A 47 4.43 -3.01 -12.84
CA LEU A 47 4.63 -4.23 -13.64
C LEU A 47 5.69 -4.06 -14.72
N VAL A 48 5.66 -2.95 -15.47
CA VAL A 48 6.66 -2.67 -16.52
C VAL A 48 8.06 -2.58 -15.90
N ILE A 49 8.21 -1.86 -14.80
CA ILE A 49 9.49 -1.73 -14.09
C ILE A 49 9.96 -3.11 -13.59
N ALA A 50 9.07 -3.92 -13.02
CA ALA A 50 9.39 -5.26 -12.55
C ALA A 50 9.88 -6.18 -13.69
N VAL A 51 9.20 -6.18 -14.84
CA VAL A 51 9.62 -6.97 -16.01
C VAL A 51 10.98 -6.52 -16.53
N LEU A 52 11.22 -5.21 -16.59
CA LEU A 52 12.52 -4.67 -16.99
C LEU A 52 13.64 -5.06 -16.01
N SER A 53 13.37 -5.01 -14.71
CA SER A 53 14.37 -5.41 -13.69
C SER A 53 14.66 -6.91 -13.70
N ILE A 54 13.67 -7.77 -13.91
CA ILE A 54 13.86 -9.21 -14.08
C ILE A 54 14.72 -9.50 -15.32
N ALA A 55 14.38 -8.87 -16.44
CA ALA A 55 15.16 -9.03 -17.67
C ALA A 55 16.61 -8.56 -17.51
N LEU A 56 16.81 -7.42 -16.83
CA LEU A 56 18.15 -6.90 -16.53
C LEU A 56 18.91 -7.82 -15.58
N SER A 57 18.28 -8.32 -14.50
CA SER A 57 18.90 -9.25 -13.55
C SER A 57 19.32 -10.55 -14.24
N ALA A 58 18.46 -11.09 -15.11
CA ALA A 58 18.77 -12.26 -15.91
C ALA A 58 19.95 -12.01 -16.87
N PHE A 59 20.00 -10.83 -17.50
CA PHE A 59 21.11 -10.45 -18.37
C PHE A 59 22.42 -10.32 -17.59
N ILE A 60 22.42 -9.66 -16.42
CA ILE A 60 23.59 -9.57 -15.54
C ILE A 60 24.03 -10.97 -15.10
N ALA A 61 23.08 -11.87 -14.76
CA ALA A 61 23.40 -13.25 -14.39
C ALA A 61 24.10 -14.00 -15.55
N ILE A 62 23.67 -13.80 -16.80
CA ILE A 62 24.35 -14.34 -17.99
C ILE A 62 25.76 -13.80 -18.11
N LEU A 63 25.97 -12.49 -17.89
CA LEU A 63 27.30 -11.87 -17.90
C LEU A 63 28.21 -12.37 -16.76
N CYS A 64 27.64 -12.89 -15.67
CA CYS A 64 28.37 -13.50 -14.57
C CYS A 64 28.83 -14.94 -14.85
N LEU A 65 28.28 -15.64 -15.85
CA LEU A 65 28.63 -17.04 -16.14
C LEU A 65 30.14 -17.33 -16.27
N PRO A 66 30.95 -16.49 -16.95
CA PRO A 66 32.40 -16.71 -17.05
C PRO A 66 33.12 -16.71 -15.70
N TRP A 67 32.53 -16.04 -14.68
CA TRP A 67 33.11 -15.97 -13.34
C TRP A 67 32.79 -17.18 -12.46
N LEU A 68 31.73 -17.94 -12.80
CA LEU A 68 31.27 -19.06 -11.98
C LEU A 68 32.31 -20.17 -11.86
N GLY A 69 33.03 -20.46 -12.97
CA GLY A 69 34.08 -21.50 -12.97
C GLY A 69 35.23 -21.20 -11.99
N GLU A 70 35.65 -19.95 -11.91
CA GLU A 70 36.65 -19.49 -10.95
C GLU A 70 36.09 -19.38 -9.54
N GLY A 71 34.86 -18.90 -9.41
CA GLY A 71 34.18 -18.76 -8.14
C GLY A 71 33.97 -20.09 -7.43
N ILE A 72 33.46 -21.10 -8.13
CA ILE A 72 33.25 -22.45 -7.58
C ILE A 72 34.55 -23.07 -7.06
N LYS A 73 35.67 -22.90 -7.77
CA LYS A 73 36.98 -23.39 -7.32
C LYS A 73 37.46 -22.73 -6.01
N ARG A 74 36.93 -21.55 -5.71
CA ARG A 74 37.30 -20.74 -4.52
C ARG A 74 36.32 -20.89 -3.36
N VAL A 75 35.11 -21.40 -3.61
CA VAL A 75 34.15 -21.69 -2.54
C VAL A 75 34.72 -22.80 -1.68
N SER A 76 35.16 -22.44 -0.48
CA SER A 76 35.60 -23.39 0.54
C SER A 76 34.46 -23.59 1.53
N LEU A 77 34.02 -24.83 1.68
CA LEU A 77 33.08 -25.21 2.73
C LEU A 77 33.75 -25.31 4.11
N HIS A 78 35.09 -25.14 4.15
CA HIS A 78 35.88 -25.27 5.35
C HIS A 78 36.61 -23.96 5.63
N ASP A 79 36.23 -23.30 6.69
CA ASP A 79 36.78 -21.98 7.11
C ASP A 79 38.10 -22.10 7.87
N GLY A 80 38.82 -23.21 7.72
CA GLY A 80 40.11 -23.45 8.38
C GLY A 80 40.08 -23.38 9.93
N GLY A 81 38.90 -23.40 10.54
CA GLY A 81 38.72 -23.33 12.00
C GLY A 81 38.87 -21.92 12.59
N GLN A 82 38.84 -20.87 11.74
CA GLN A 82 39.00 -19.47 12.19
C GLN A 82 37.71 -18.86 12.74
N SER A 83 36.52 -19.36 12.35
CA SER A 83 35.23 -18.86 12.81
C SER A 83 34.64 -19.73 13.90
N SER A 84 34.12 -19.12 14.96
CA SER A 84 33.39 -19.85 16.00
C SER A 84 32.02 -20.33 15.44
N PRO A 85 31.43 -21.43 15.96
CA PRO A 85 30.10 -21.87 15.55
C PRO A 85 29.02 -20.78 15.65
N TRP A 86 29.19 -19.87 16.62
CA TRP A 86 28.31 -18.70 16.77
C TRP A 86 28.43 -17.70 15.60
N GLN A 87 29.64 -17.40 15.17
CA GLN A 87 29.88 -16.51 14.04
C GLN A 87 29.32 -17.08 12.73
N MET A 88 29.45 -18.41 12.53
CA MET A 88 28.85 -19.09 11.40
C MET A 88 27.32 -19.00 11.43
N TRP A 89 26.73 -19.21 12.61
CA TRP A 89 25.29 -19.07 12.82
C TRP A 89 24.83 -17.62 12.57
N GLU A 90 25.52 -16.63 13.10
CA GLU A 90 25.20 -15.21 12.90
C GLU A 90 25.29 -14.82 11.43
N SER A 91 26.29 -15.32 10.68
CA SER A 91 26.40 -15.12 9.24
C SER A 91 25.22 -15.73 8.48
N LEU A 92 24.78 -16.93 8.86
CA LEU A 92 23.56 -17.54 8.30
C LEU A 92 22.32 -16.69 8.56
N VAL A 93 22.16 -16.17 9.80
CA VAL A 93 21.04 -15.32 10.18
C VAL A 93 21.02 -14.01 9.38
N ARG A 94 22.18 -13.44 9.05
CA ARG A 94 22.29 -12.25 8.19
C ARG A 94 21.78 -12.52 6.76
N ILE A 95 21.98 -13.73 6.23
CA ILE A 95 21.50 -14.11 4.89
C ILE A 95 19.97 -14.27 4.85
N VAL A 96 19.32 -14.58 5.98
CA VAL A 96 17.85 -14.74 6.03
C VAL A 96 17.12 -13.47 5.59
N LEU A 97 17.73 -12.29 5.71
CA LEU A 97 17.23 -11.05 5.14
C LEU A 97 17.01 -11.11 3.63
N ALA A 98 17.80 -11.88 2.91
CA ALA A 98 17.64 -12.07 1.46
C ALA A 98 16.34 -12.81 1.08
N LEU A 99 15.69 -13.47 2.03
CA LEU A 99 14.39 -14.12 1.86
C LEU A 99 13.21 -13.12 1.88
N SER A 100 13.48 -11.85 2.08
CA SER A 100 12.45 -10.82 2.04
C SER A 100 11.81 -10.74 0.65
N GLY A 101 10.51 -10.47 0.61
CA GLY A 101 9.72 -10.45 -0.64
C GLY A 101 8.69 -11.57 -0.72
N LEU A 102 8.98 -12.76 -0.21
CA LEU A 102 7.98 -13.83 -0.09
C LEU A 102 6.85 -13.46 0.87
N GLU A 103 7.14 -12.69 1.91
CA GLU A 103 6.13 -12.20 2.84
C GLU A 103 5.15 -11.23 2.16
N ALA A 104 5.62 -10.39 1.23
CA ALA A 104 4.75 -9.49 0.48
C ALA A 104 3.70 -10.28 -0.31
N VAL A 105 4.12 -11.38 -0.95
CA VAL A 105 3.20 -12.29 -1.64
C VAL A 105 2.24 -12.96 -0.67
N ALA A 106 2.72 -13.40 0.49
CA ALA A 106 1.89 -14.02 1.53
C ALA A 106 0.83 -13.05 2.08
N ASN A 107 1.21 -11.80 2.33
CA ASN A 107 0.29 -10.75 2.80
C ASN A 107 -0.75 -10.34 1.74
N MET A 108 -0.46 -10.58 0.46
CA MET A 108 -1.37 -10.29 -0.65
C MET A 108 -2.31 -11.46 -1.00
N THR A 109 -2.31 -12.56 -0.25
CA THR A 109 -3.17 -13.73 -0.54
C THR A 109 -4.66 -13.39 -0.52
N GLY A 110 -5.09 -12.46 0.33
CA GLY A 110 -6.47 -11.95 0.37
C GLY A 110 -6.92 -11.23 -0.92
N LEU A 111 -5.98 -10.81 -1.75
CA LEU A 111 -6.20 -10.09 -3.01
C LEU A 111 -6.14 -11.00 -4.23
N MET A 112 -5.77 -12.28 -4.04
CA MET A 112 -5.57 -13.20 -5.14
C MET A 112 -6.88 -13.73 -5.69
N LYS A 113 -6.95 -13.85 -7.02
CA LYS A 113 -8.09 -14.47 -7.71
C LYS A 113 -8.27 -15.92 -7.24
N ALA A 114 -9.52 -16.30 -6.96
CA ALA A 114 -9.86 -17.67 -6.59
C ALA A 114 -9.53 -18.66 -7.74
N PRO A 115 -9.09 -19.87 -7.43
CA PRO A 115 -8.80 -20.41 -6.10
C PRO A 115 -7.44 -19.92 -5.55
N VAL A 116 -7.47 -19.23 -4.42
CA VAL A 116 -6.34 -18.51 -3.82
C VAL A 116 -5.10 -19.40 -3.65
N ALA A 117 -5.26 -20.62 -3.13
CA ALA A 117 -4.14 -21.55 -2.91
C ALA A 117 -3.37 -21.90 -4.20
N LYS A 118 -4.08 -22.05 -5.33
CA LYS A 118 -3.46 -22.35 -6.64
C LYS A 118 -2.74 -21.12 -7.18
N THR A 119 -3.34 -19.95 -7.05
CA THR A 119 -2.77 -18.67 -7.49
C THR A 119 -1.53 -18.35 -6.66
N ALA A 120 -1.58 -18.48 -5.33
CA ALA A 120 -0.45 -18.28 -4.43
C ALA A 120 0.74 -19.19 -4.78
N LYS A 121 0.50 -20.50 -4.95
CA LYS A 121 1.56 -21.44 -5.37
C LYS A 121 2.22 -21.03 -6.70
N ARG A 122 1.42 -20.63 -7.68
CA ARG A 122 1.92 -20.20 -9.00
C ARG A 122 2.76 -18.92 -8.93
N THR A 123 2.52 -18.07 -7.94
CA THR A 123 3.27 -16.83 -7.74
C THR A 123 4.52 -17.06 -6.90
N ILE A 124 4.42 -17.83 -5.82
CA ILE A 124 5.52 -18.02 -4.86
C ILE A 124 6.67 -18.84 -5.46
N TRP A 125 6.37 -19.94 -6.16
CA TRP A 125 7.40 -20.82 -6.70
C TRP A 125 8.37 -20.15 -7.70
N PRO A 126 7.90 -19.41 -8.71
CA PRO A 126 8.79 -18.70 -9.62
C PRO A 126 9.68 -17.70 -8.90
N VAL A 127 9.10 -16.91 -7.95
CA VAL A 127 9.86 -15.93 -7.16
C VAL A 127 10.93 -16.63 -6.31
N LEU A 128 10.59 -17.74 -5.66
CA LEU A 128 11.55 -18.51 -4.87
C LEU A 128 12.70 -19.03 -5.75
N CYS A 129 12.38 -19.63 -6.90
CA CYS A 129 13.40 -20.13 -7.83
C CYS A 129 14.31 -19.01 -8.34
N GLU A 130 13.72 -17.85 -8.69
CA GLU A 130 14.45 -16.68 -9.14
C GLU A 130 15.40 -16.17 -8.06
N VAL A 131 14.90 -15.95 -6.85
CA VAL A 131 15.70 -15.45 -5.71
C VAL A 131 16.86 -16.40 -5.40
N VAL A 132 16.60 -17.71 -5.29
CA VAL A 132 17.65 -18.70 -5.00
C VAL A 132 18.69 -18.75 -6.11
N LEU A 133 18.26 -18.79 -7.38
CA LEU A 133 19.16 -18.87 -8.54
C LEU A 133 20.03 -17.63 -8.66
N LEU A 134 19.44 -16.44 -8.57
CA LEU A 134 20.16 -15.18 -8.71
C LEU A 134 21.14 -14.96 -7.54
N ASN A 135 20.72 -15.25 -6.29
CA ASN A 135 21.63 -15.15 -5.14
C ASN A 135 22.83 -16.11 -5.28
N LEU A 136 22.59 -17.33 -5.76
CA LEU A 136 23.67 -18.30 -5.97
C LEU A 136 24.64 -17.83 -7.05
N ILE A 137 24.12 -17.39 -8.21
CA ILE A 137 24.96 -16.91 -9.33
C ILE A 137 25.77 -15.69 -8.90
N PHE A 138 25.12 -14.68 -8.32
CA PHE A 138 25.80 -13.45 -7.92
C PHE A 138 26.76 -13.68 -6.76
N GLY A 139 26.42 -14.49 -5.77
CA GLY A 139 27.29 -14.83 -4.65
C GLY A 139 28.59 -15.51 -5.10
N ILE A 140 28.47 -16.50 -6.01
CA ILE A 140 29.64 -17.19 -6.58
C ILE A 140 30.46 -16.24 -7.46
N ALA A 141 29.79 -15.44 -8.33
CA ALA A 141 30.50 -14.51 -9.20
C ALA A 141 31.25 -13.42 -8.42
N LEU A 142 30.64 -12.88 -7.36
CA LEU A 142 31.25 -11.89 -6.48
C LEU A 142 32.54 -12.41 -5.84
N SER A 143 32.59 -13.69 -5.41
CA SER A 143 33.78 -14.30 -4.82
C SER A 143 34.94 -14.43 -5.80
N ALA A 144 34.67 -14.40 -7.09
CA ALA A 144 35.66 -14.53 -8.17
C ALA A 144 36.17 -13.20 -8.71
N MET A 145 35.39 -12.10 -8.57
CA MET A 145 35.74 -10.78 -9.15
C MET A 145 36.93 -10.13 -8.42
N PRO A 146 38.11 -9.90 -9.09
CA PRO A 146 39.29 -9.34 -8.42
C PRO A 146 39.05 -7.95 -7.83
N ALA A 147 38.36 -7.07 -8.55
CA ALA A 147 38.05 -5.70 -8.09
C ALA A 147 37.26 -5.67 -6.77
N ILE A 148 36.40 -6.66 -6.56
CA ILE A 148 35.60 -6.76 -5.33
C ILE A 148 36.38 -7.53 -4.27
N ARG A 149 36.94 -8.68 -4.64
CA ARG A 149 37.65 -9.57 -3.73
C ARG A 149 38.90 -8.94 -3.12
N ASP A 150 39.74 -8.32 -3.95
CA ASP A 150 41.09 -7.88 -3.54
C ASP A 150 41.07 -6.45 -2.96
N GLN A 151 40.09 -5.64 -3.30
CA GLN A 151 39.98 -4.25 -2.85
C GLN A 151 38.86 -4.03 -1.83
N VAL A 152 37.65 -4.50 -2.10
CA VAL A 152 36.47 -4.18 -1.31
C VAL A 152 36.31 -5.13 -0.11
N VAL A 153 36.48 -6.44 -0.30
CA VAL A 153 36.21 -7.43 0.73
C VAL A 153 37.18 -7.35 1.93
N PRO A 154 38.50 -7.21 1.75
CA PRO A 154 39.44 -7.05 2.87
C PRO A 154 39.13 -5.81 3.68
N ASP A 155 38.85 -4.70 3.02
CA ASP A 155 38.49 -3.46 3.67
C ASP A 155 37.12 -3.57 4.36
N TYR A 156 36.15 -4.26 3.77
CA TYR A 156 34.84 -4.48 4.38
C TYR A 156 34.96 -5.24 5.71
N VAL A 157 35.73 -6.34 5.76
CA VAL A 157 35.98 -7.11 7.00
C VAL A 157 36.68 -6.23 8.04
N ARG A 158 37.66 -5.46 7.62
CA ARG A 158 38.40 -4.54 8.48
C ARG A 158 37.49 -3.42 8.99
N TYR A 159 36.60 -2.91 8.13
CA TYR A 159 35.65 -1.84 8.48
C TYR A 159 34.48 -2.33 9.31
N GLU A 160 34.03 -3.56 9.16
CA GLU A 160 33.00 -4.11 10.06
C GLU A 160 33.49 -4.13 11.52
N GLN A 161 34.79 -4.33 11.71
CA GLN A 161 35.44 -4.23 13.03
C GLN A 161 35.62 -2.76 13.46
N MET A 162 35.92 -1.85 12.54
CA MET A 162 36.16 -0.42 12.80
C MET A 162 34.87 0.43 12.78
N GLU A 163 33.81 -0.01 12.14
CA GLU A 163 32.55 0.75 11.99
C GLU A 163 31.90 1.11 13.33
N ARG A 164 32.18 0.34 14.39
CA ARG A 164 31.80 0.67 15.76
C ARG A 164 32.59 1.87 16.33
N LEU A 165 33.71 2.23 15.73
CA LEU A 165 34.63 3.24 16.26
C LEU A 165 34.68 4.54 15.45
N ALA A 166 34.52 4.47 14.11
CA ALA A 166 34.57 5.67 13.23
C ALA A 166 33.90 5.41 11.87
N PRO A 167 32.56 5.55 11.75
CA PRO A 167 31.85 5.33 10.48
C PRO A 167 32.23 6.32 9.38
N GLU A 168 32.88 7.42 9.72
CA GLU A 168 33.31 8.47 8.80
C GLU A 168 34.48 8.05 7.91
N ASN A 169 35.28 7.08 8.34
CA ASN A 169 36.52 6.66 7.69
C ASN A 169 36.36 5.49 6.70
N VAL A 170 35.12 5.09 6.40
CA VAL A 170 34.86 4.02 5.42
C VAL A 170 35.12 4.52 4.01
N PRO A 171 35.99 3.89 3.18
CA PRO A 171 36.23 4.32 1.81
C PRO A 171 34.97 4.38 0.98
N ALA A 172 34.92 5.34 0.04
CA ALA A 172 33.77 5.55 -0.85
C ALA A 172 33.43 4.30 -1.67
N GLU A 173 34.42 3.52 -2.05
CA GLU A 173 34.27 2.28 -2.83
C GLU A 173 33.56 1.18 -2.03
N VAL A 174 33.89 1.04 -0.75
CA VAL A 174 33.23 0.09 0.15
C VAL A 174 31.77 0.49 0.41
N LYS A 175 31.51 1.79 0.63
CA LYS A 175 30.14 2.32 0.75
C LYS A 175 29.35 2.08 -0.53
N GLN A 176 29.94 2.37 -1.69
CA GLN A 176 29.28 2.16 -2.98
C GLN A 176 28.96 0.69 -3.23
N TYR A 177 29.87 -0.21 -2.90
CA TYR A 177 29.60 -1.65 -2.98
C TYR A 177 28.47 -2.08 -2.06
N ARG A 178 28.49 -1.67 -0.80
CA ARG A 178 27.47 -1.99 0.18
C ARG A 178 26.07 -1.52 -0.26
N ASP A 179 26.00 -0.28 -0.73
CA ASP A 179 24.72 0.38 -1.00
C ASP A 179 24.20 0.10 -2.42
N THR A 180 25.07 -0.30 -3.37
CA THR A 180 24.69 -0.51 -4.77
C THR A 180 25.40 -1.70 -5.42
N ALA A 181 25.50 -2.84 -4.70
CA ALA A 181 26.23 -4.03 -5.15
C ALA A 181 25.86 -4.48 -6.57
N MET A 182 24.59 -4.50 -6.94
CA MET A 182 24.14 -4.91 -8.27
C MET A 182 24.64 -3.98 -9.38
N LYS A 183 24.76 -2.68 -9.11
CA LYS A 183 25.35 -1.72 -10.05
C LYS A 183 26.84 -1.97 -10.24
N VAL A 184 27.56 -2.28 -9.17
CA VAL A 184 29.00 -2.62 -9.22
C VAL A 184 29.21 -3.91 -10.01
N VAL A 185 28.44 -4.98 -9.71
CA VAL A 185 28.50 -6.25 -10.46
C VAL A 185 28.20 -6.04 -11.95
N ALA A 186 27.16 -5.28 -12.28
CA ALA A 186 26.81 -4.98 -13.65
C ALA A 186 27.93 -4.22 -14.38
N THR A 187 28.53 -3.23 -13.72
CA THR A 187 29.63 -2.45 -14.27
C THR A 187 30.86 -3.33 -14.56
N GLU A 188 31.28 -4.11 -13.55
CA GLU A 188 32.51 -4.93 -13.67
C GLU A 188 32.36 -6.08 -14.68
N THR A 189 31.19 -6.73 -14.74
CA THR A 189 30.94 -7.79 -15.72
C THR A 189 30.87 -7.24 -17.14
N ALA A 190 30.20 -6.12 -17.35
CA ALA A 190 30.15 -5.51 -18.69
C ALA A 190 31.50 -4.89 -19.12
N LYS A 191 32.26 -4.33 -18.17
CA LYS A 191 33.61 -3.82 -18.40
C LYS A 191 34.57 -4.91 -18.93
N ARG A 192 34.53 -6.10 -18.34
CA ARG A 192 35.35 -7.23 -18.79
C ARG A 192 34.98 -7.70 -20.19
N GLN A 193 33.72 -7.73 -20.57
CA GLN A 193 33.25 -8.28 -21.84
C GLN A 193 33.26 -7.25 -22.99
N PHE A 194 32.91 -6.01 -22.69
CA PHE A 194 32.65 -4.98 -23.71
C PHE A 194 33.51 -3.73 -23.55
N GLY A 195 34.43 -3.69 -22.60
CA GLY A 195 35.34 -2.57 -22.33
C GLY A 195 34.80 -1.54 -21.35
N GLU A 196 35.70 -0.66 -20.90
CA GLU A 196 35.49 0.31 -19.81
C GLU A 196 34.28 1.21 -20.02
N ARG A 197 34.16 1.83 -21.19
CA ARG A 197 33.07 2.78 -21.50
C ARG A 197 31.71 2.12 -21.49
N THR A 198 31.60 0.91 -22.05
CA THR A 198 30.35 0.14 -22.07
C THR A 198 29.96 -0.29 -20.66
N GLY A 199 30.93 -0.69 -19.82
CA GLY A 199 30.70 -1.02 -18.42
C GLY A 199 30.12 0.13 -17.64
N GLN A 200 30.65 1.35 -17.79
CA GLN A 200 30.13 2.54 -17.12
C GLN A 200 28.69 2.87 -17.55
N ILE A 201 28.41 2.84 -18.87
CA ILE A 201 27.06 3.10 -19.39
C ILE A 201 26.06 2.06 -18.85
N PHE A 202 26.47 0.78 -18.87
CA PHE A 202 25.63 -0.30 -18.36
C PHE A 202 25.36 -0.18 -16.86
N GLY A 203 26.36 0.25 -16.08
CA GLY A 203 26.20 0.58 -14.67
C GLY A 203 25.19 1.71 -14.41
N ILE A 204 25.18 2.75 -15.26
CA ILE A 204 24.20 3.84 -15.17
C ILE A 204 22.79 3.33 -15.48
N ILE A 205 22.61 2.55 -16.55
CA ILE A 205 21.33 1.95 -16.92
C ILE A 205 20.80 1.06 -15.78
N THR A 206 21.68 0.22 -15.23
CA THR A 206 21.37 -0.62 -14.06
C THR A 206 20.93 0.22 -12.88
N GLY A 207 21.66 1.30 -12.58
CA GLY A 207 21.29 2.23 -11.52
C GLY A 207 19.91 2.84 -11.69
N ILE A 208 19.57 3.26 -12.90
CA ILE A 208 18.24 3.84 -13.21
C ILE A 208 17.13 2.79 -13.01
N ILE A 209 17.29 1.60 -13.59
CA ILE A 209 16.24 0.56 -13.51
C ILE A 209 16.03 0.10 -12.07
N PHE A 210 17.10 -0.19 -11.32
CA PHE A 210 16.98 -0.58 -9.91
C PHE A 210 16.50 0.57 -9.03
N GLY A 211 16.91 1.82 -9.29
CA GLY A 211 16.38 2.99 -8.60
C GLY A 211 14.86 3.13 -8.78
N LEU A 212 14.36 2.97 -10.00
CA LEU A 212 12.91 2.99 -10.28
C LEU A 212 12.19 1.79 -9.64
N LEU A 213 12.81 0.61 -9.62
CA LEU A 213 12.26 -0.56 -8.94
C LEU A 213 12.10 -0.31 -7.44
N LEU A 214 13.11 0.27 -6.80
CA LEU A 214 13.09 0.60 -5.37
C LEU A 214 12.05 1.70 -5.06
N LEU A 215 11.89 2.71 -5.92
CA LEU A 215 10.79 3.69 -5.78
C LEU A 215 9.40 3.02 -5.94
N SER A 216 9.27 2.04 -6.82
CA SER A 216 8.05 1.22 -6.91
C SER A 216 7.82 0.40 -5.64
N ALA A 217 8.88 -0.12 -5.02
CA ALA A 217 8.80 -0.81 -3.73
C ALA A 217 8.38 0.13 -2.60
N VAL A 218 8.83 1.39 -2.58
CA VAL A 218 8.32 2.43 -1.65
C VAL A 218 6.81 2.57 -1.78
N ASN A 219 6.31 2.72 -3.00
CA ASN A 219 4.87 2.85 -3.26
C ASN A 219 4.10 1.63 -2.75
N THR A 220 4.60 0.43 -3.03
CA THR A 220 3.98 -0.82 -2.58
C THR A 220 3.95 -0.93 -1.05
N ALA A 221 5.04 -0.56 -0.37
CA ALA A 221 5.14 -0.56 1.08
C ALA A 221 4.16 0.44 1.74
N VAL A 222 4.06 1.66 1.17
CA VAL A 222 3.10 2.68 1.62
C VAL A 222 1.67 2.16 1.49
N MET A 223 1.31 1.59 0.33
CA MET A 223 -0.04 1.09 0.10
C MET A 223 -0.38 -0.13 0.95
N ALA A 224 0.57 -1.04 1.18
CA ALA A 224 0.40 -2.16 2.09
C ALA A 224 0.13 -1.69 3.52
N MET A 225 0.87 -0.68 3.99
CA MET A 225 0.67 -0.09 5.32
C MET A 225 -0.68 0.61 5.44
N VAL A 226 -1.14 1.32 4.40
CA VAL A 226 -2.48 1.92 4.32
C VAL A 226 -3.56 0.84 4.44
N SER A 227 -3.43 -0.24 3.67
CA SER A 227 -4.39 -1.35 3.65
C SER A 227 -4.52 -2.02 5.02
N VAL A 228 -3.39 -2.34 5.67
CA VAL A 228 -3.39 -2.97 7.00
C VAL A 228 -4.02 -2.06 8.05
N GLN A 229 -3.67 -0.77 8.09
CA GLN A 229 -4.25 0.18 9.04
C GLN A 229 -5.74 0.35 8.84
N TYR A 230 -6.19 0.41 7.59
CA TYR A 230 -7.60 0.51 7.25
C TYR A 230 -8.38 -0.73 7.69
N SER A 231 -7.87 -1.93 7.40
CA SER A 231 -8.49 -3.19 7.85
C SER A 231 -8.59 -3.27 9.38
N LEU A 232 -7.51 -2.93 10.09
CA LEU A 232 -7.51 -2.92 11.56
C LEU A 232 -8.50 -1.90 12.13
N ALA A 233 -8.70 -0.76 11.46
CA ALA A 233 -9.68 0.23 11.87
C ALA A 233 -11.11 -0.24 11.63
N GLN A 234 -11.38 -0.98 10.55
CA GLN A 234 -12.67 -1.61 10.29
C GLN A 234 -13.01 -2.70 11.31
N ASP A 235 -12.01 -3.48 11.72
CA ASP A 235 -12.14 -4.49 12.75
C ASP A 235 -12.28 -3.89 14.18
N GLY A 236 -12.23 -2.55 14.29
CA GLY A 236 -12.32 -1.86 15.58
C GLY A 236 -11.07 -1.96 16.45
N GLU A 237 -9.94 -2.37 15.87
CA GLU A 237 -8.64 -2.46 16.56
C GLU A 237 -7.90 -1.12 16.55
N LEU A 238 -8.16 -0.25 15.57
CA LEU A 238 -7.68 1.12 15.48
C LEU A 238 -8.84 2.12 15.52
N PRO A 239 -8.57 3.42 15.77
CA PRO A 239 -9.62 4.45 15.80
C PRO A 239 -10.39 4.50 14.49
N ARG A 240 -11.74 4.61 14.57
CA ARG A 240 -12.64 4.73 13.40
C ARG A 240 -12.28 5.89 12.45
N MET A 241 -11.56 6.90 12.92
CA MET A 241 -11.09 7.97 12.06
C MET A 241 -10.22 7.47 10.90
N ALA A 242 -9.51 6.35 11.08
CA ALA A 242 -8.70 5.74 10.04
C ALA A 242 -9.51 5.08 8.90
N THR A 243 -10.83 4.90 9.06
CA THR A 243 -11.70 4.42 7.97
C THR A 243 -12.19 5.54 7.04
N ARG A 244 -11.94 6.82 7.40
CA ARG A 244 -12.41 7.94 6.59
C ARG A 244 -11.67 8.01 5.25
N LEU A 245 -12.45 8.01 4.18
CA LEU A 245 -11.94 8.09 2.81
C LEU A 245 -11.95 9.54 2.32
N ASN A 246 -10.95 9.91 1.51
CA ASN A 246 -10.96 11.18 0.79
C ASN A 246 -11.88 11.11 -0.44
N TYR A 247 -11.99 12.22 -1.19
CA TYR A 247 -12.80 12.29 -2.42
C TYR A 247 -12.37 11.30 -3.51
N SER A 248 -11.12 10.81 -3.46
CA SER A 248 -10.59 9.79 -4.37
C SER A 248 -10.81 8.35 -3.90
N GLY A 249 -11.46 8.16 -2.75
CA GLY A 249 -11.69 6.82 -2.17
C GLY A 249 -10.47 6.22 -1.47
N VAL A 250 -9.50 7.04 -1.04
CA VAL A 250 -8.30 6.59 -0.34
C VAL A 250 -8.40 6.95 1.14
N PRO A 251 -8.09 6.06 2.08
CA PRO A 251 -8.04 6.34 3.51
C PRO A 251 -6.93 7.35 3.80
N TRP A 252 -7.30 8.60 4.03
CA TRP A 252 -6.32 9.69 4.08
C TRP A 252 -5.47 9.70 5.36
N ILE A 253 -6.04 9.31 6.53
CA ILE A 253 -5.27 9.22 7.78
C ILE A 253 -4.22 8.10 7.71
N PRO A 254 -4.56 6.85 7.33
CA PRO A 254 -3.57 5.81 7.08
C PRO A 254 -2.50 6.21 6.08
N LEU A 255 -2.88 6.93 5.00
CA LEU A 255 -1.91 7.38 3.99
C LEU A 255 -0.91 8.38 4.57
N ILE A 256 -1.36 9.37 5.35
CA ILE A 256 -0.47 10.31 6.01
C ILE A 256 0.50 9.58 6.95
N ILE A 257 0.01 8.65 7.77
CA ILE A 257 0.86 7.87 8.68
C ILE A 257 1.86 7.01 7.88
N ALA A 258 1.40 6.37 6.81
CA ALA A 258 2.25 5.51 5.97
C ALA A 258 3.38 6.28 5.25
N CYS A 259 3.21 7.56 4.98
CA CYS A 259 4.25 8.43 4.42
C CYS A 259 5.09 9.11 5.52
N ALA A 260 4.46 9.57 6.59
CA ALA A 260 5.15 10.30 7.65
C ALA A 260 6.11 9.40 8.44
N ALA A 261 5.70 8.17 8.77
CA ALA A 261 6.53 7.27 9.55
C ALA A 261 7.90 6.96 8.89
N PRO A 262 7.97 6.54 7.61
CA PRO A 262 9.27 6.34 6.96
C PRO A 262 10.03 7.65 6.73
N ALA A 263 9.36 8.80 6.53
CA ALA A 263 10.01 10.08 6.41
C ALA A 263 10.69 10.51 7.72
N VAL A 264 10.00 10.38 8.85
CA VAL A 264 10.56 10.65 10.18
C VAL A 264 11.70 9.69 10.48
N LEU A 265 11.55 8.40 10.14
CA LEU A 265 12.62 7.43 10.33
C LEU A 265 13.88 7.81 9.56
N LEU A 266 13.77 8.26 8.31
CA LEU A 266 14.91 8.73 7.51
C LEU A 266 15.58 9.98 8.06
N MET A 267 14.85 10.84 8.77
CA MET A 267 15.43 12.01 9.43
C MET A 267 16.22 11.63 10.69
N VAL A 268 15.88 10.53 11.34
CA VAL A 268 16.54 10.02 12.56
C VAL A 268 17.69 9.09 12.21
N GLU A 269 17.48 8.21 11.25
CA GLU A 269 18.43 7.18 10.84
C GLU A 269 18.51 7.10 9.32
N ALA A 270 19.66 7.45 8.77
CA ALA A 270 19.90 7.47 7.33
C ALA A 270 20.85 6.37 6.85
N ASP A 271 21.40 5.57 7.77
CA ASP A 271 22.29 4.49 7.37
C ASP A 271 21.51 3.28 6.84
N VAL A 272 21.85 2.85 5.62
CA VAL A 272 21.21 1.70 4.93
C VAL A 272 21.31 0.42 5.76
N LYS A 273 22.44 0.21 6.46
CA LYS A 273 22.65 -0.96 7.31
C LYS A 273 21.71 -0.95 8.51
N ALA A 274 21.62 0.18 9.22
CA ALA A 274 20.74 0.32 10.38
C ALA A 274 19.27 0.15 9.98
N LEU A 275 18.85 0.75 8.85
CA LEU A 275 17.51 0.56 8.30
C LEU A 275 17.24 -0.90 7.88
N GLY A 276 18.26 -1.58 7.33
CA GLY A 276 18.19 -3.01 7.02
C GLY A 276 18.01 -3.88 8.27
N GLU A 277 18.68 -3.54 9.36
CA GLU A 277 18.54 -4.24 10.65
C GLU A 277 17.14 -4.06 11.27
N LEU A 278 16.59 -2.83 11.20
CA LEU A 278 15.22 -2.55 11.61
C LEU A 278 14.19 -3.34 10.77
N TYR A 279 14.46 -3.41 9.47
CA TYR A 279 13.63 -4.18 8.54
C TYR A 279 13.66 -5.69 8.89
N ALA A 280 14.85 -6.24 9.15
CA ALA A 280 15.03 -7.65 9.51
C ALA A 280 14.20 -8.07 10.70
N ILE A 281 14.25 -7.30 11.80
CA ILE A 281 13.48 -7.60 13.02
C ILE A 281 11.99 -7.63 12.71
N GLY A 282 11.49 -6.65 11.94
CA GLY A 282 10.07 -6.58 11.59
C GLY A 282 9.62 -7.79 10.78
N VAL A 283 10.36 -8.13 9.73
CA VAL A 283 10.04 -9.23 8.81
C VAL A 283 10.11 -10.58 9.50
N VAL A 284 11.24 -10.88 10.14
CA VAL A 284 11.45 -12.19 10.81
C VAL A 284 10.47 -12.36 11.96
N GLY A 285 10.19 -11.30 12.72
CA GLY A 285 9.17 -11.31 13.75
C GLY A 285 7.77 -11.60 13.23
N ALA A 286 7.37 -10.95 12.13
CA ALA A 286 6.08 -11.18 11.50
C ALA A 286 5.93 -12.61 10.96
N ILE A 287 6.97 -13.13 10.28
CA ILE A 287 6.99 -14.52 9.79
C ILE A 287 6.88 -15.50 10.95
N THR A 288 7.65 -15.29 12.03
CA THR A 288 7.63 -16.14 13.21
C THR A 288 6.24 -16.21 13.82
N ILE A 289 5.59 -15.06 14.03
CA ILE A 289 4.24 -14.99 14.61
C ILE A 289 3.22 -15.66 13.67
N ASN A 290 3.31 -15.46 12.37
CA ASN A 290 2.42 -16.08 11.39
C ASN A 290 2.54 -17.60 11.39
N LEU A 291 3.76 -18.13 11.34
CA LEU A 291 4.01 -19.58 11.38
C LEU A 291 3.50 -20.20 12.67
N PHE A 292 3.78 -19.57 13.81
CA PHE A 292 3.29 -20.01 15.11
C PHE A 292 1.77 -20.01 15.17
N SER A 293 1.13 -18.93 14.69
CA SER A 293 -0.33 -18.81 14.64
C SER A 293 -0.98 -19.87 13.76
N CYS A 294 -0.38 -20.16 12.60
CA CYS A 294 -0.85 -21.22 11.70
C CYS A 294 -0.67 -22.61 12.32
N ALA A 295 0.48 -22.89 12.95
CA ALA A 295 0.76 -24.18 13.60
C ALA A 295 -0.17 -24.42 14.79
N ALA A 296 -0.45 -23.39 15.59
CA ALA A 296 -1.30 -23.46 16.78
C ALA A 296 -2.80 -23.54 16.47
N ASN A 297 -3.23 -23.06 15.29
CA ASN A 297 -4.64 -23.04 14.94
C ASN A 297 -5.16 -24.43 14.57
N SER A 298 -5.91 -25.05 15.48
CA SER A 298 -6.50 -26.38 15.28
C SER A 298 -7.63 -26.43 14.26
N LYS A 299 -8.23 -25.26 13.93
CA LYS A 299 -9.34 -25.15 12.96
C LYS A 299 -8.89 -25.23 11.51
N LEU A 300 -7.59 -25.07 11.26
CA LEU A 300 -7.04 -25.21 9.91
C LEU A 300 -6.99 -26.69 9.51
N ALA A 301 -7.54 -27.02 8.36
CA ALA A 301 -7.53 -28.37 7.78
C ALA A 301 -6.14 -28.71 7.21
N ILE A 302 -5.14 -28.87 8.10
CA ILE A 302 -3.75 -29.15 7.78
C ILE A 302 -3.41 -30.56 8.27
N GLY A 303 -2.68 -31.34 7.46
CA GLY A 303 -2.23 -32.68 7.82
C GLY A 303 -1.28 -32.67 9.03
N LYS A 304 -1.22 -33.79 9.77
CA LYS A 304 -0.36 -33.90 10.96
C LYS A 304 1.12 -33.65 10.65
N TYR A 305 1.62 -34.16 9.52
CA TYR A 305 3.00 -33.95 9.07
C TYR A 305 3.26 -32.50 8.67
N GLU A 306 2.32 -31.88 7.97
CA GLU A 306 2.42 -30.46 7.61
C GLU A 306 2.43 -29.57 8.85
N ARG A 307 1.59 -29.88 9.84
CA ARG A 307 1.56 -29.15 11.13
C ARG A 307 2.87 -29.31 11.91
N MET A 308 3.45 -30.52 11.91
CA MET A 308 4.76 -30.74 12.52
C MET A 308 5.86 -29.97 11.80
N GLY A 309 5.82 -29.91 10.46
CA GLY A 309 6.71 -29.07 9.65
C GLY A 309 6.57 -27.59 9.97
N LEU A 310 5.33 -27.08 10.14
CA LEU A 310 5.09 -25.70 10.56
C LEU A 310 5.65 -25.38 11.95
N TRP A 311 5.52 -26.30 12.91
CA TRP A 311 6.11 -26.14 14.24
C TRP A 311 7.63 -26.12 14.20
N SER A 312 8.26 -27.01 13.42
CA SER A 312 9.72 -27.04 13.25
C SER A 312 10.22 -25.75 12.63
N LEU A 313 9.53 -25.26 11.58
CA LEU A 313 9.86 -24.01 10.91
C LEU A 313 9.63 -22.79 11.83
N ALA A 314 8.54 -22.77 12.61
CA ALA A 314 8.26 -21.73 13.58
C ALA A 314 9.34 -21.69 14.68
N ALA A 315 9.80 -22.85 15.17
CA ALA A 315 10.88 -22.94 16.14
C ALA A 315 12.20 -22.42 15.55
N LEU A 316 12.55 -22.81 14.32
CA LEU A 316 13.74 -22.29 13.63
C LEU A 316 13.68 -20.78 13.48
N MET A 317 12.57 -20.25 12.99
CA MET A 317 12.39 -18.79 12.82
C MET A 317 12.40 -18.05 14.16
N ALA A 318 11.90 -18.65 15.23
CA ALA A 318 11.99 -18.09 16.57
C ALA A 318 13.45 -18.01 17.07
N VAL A 319 14.27 -19.04 16.82
CA VAL A 319 15.70 -19.01 17.15
C VAL A 319 16.43 -17.93 16.36
N ILE A 320 16.14 -17.81 15.06
CA ILE A 320 16.69 -16.74 14.20
C ILE A 320 16.27 -15.37 14.74
N PHE A 321 15.00 -15.18 15.06
CA PHE A 321 14.47 -13.93 15.62
C PHE A 321 15.17 -13.56 16.93
N LEU A 322 15.31 -14.50 17.85
CA LEU A 322 16.01 -14.28 19.12
C LEU A 322 17.48 -13.93 18.90
N THR A 323 18.15 -14.55 17.93
CA THR A 323 19.51 -14.20 17.55
C THR A 323 19.62 -12.74 17.09
N ILE A 324 18.69 -12.29 16.23
CA ILE A 324 18.67 -10.89 15.77
C ILE A 324 18.41 -9.93 16.95
N VAL A 325 17.47 -10.27 17.83
CA VAL A 325 17.13 -9.47 19.02
C VAL A 325 18.36 -9.24 19.89
N VAL A 326 19.17 -10.30 20.11
CA VAL A 326 20.39 -10.22 20.93
C VAL A 326 21.52 -9.49 20.19
N ALA A 327 21.70 -9.79 18.90
CA ALA A 327 22.79 -9.23 18.10
C ALA A 327 22.59 -7.73 17.77
N LYS A 328 21.32 -7.23 17.76
CA LYS A 328 20.95 -5.88 17.30
C LYS A 328 20.07 -5.14 18.33
N PRO A 329 20.63 -4.73 19.47
CA PRO A 329 19.84 -4.16 20.58
C PRO A 329 19.14 -2.85 20.20
N ASN A 330 19.77 -1.97 19.42
CA ASN A 330 19.16 -0.68 19.02
C ASN A 330 17.91 -0.90 18.14
N ALA A 331 18.01 -1.80 17.16
CA ALA A 331 16.89 -2.14 16.31
C ALA A 331 15.76 -2.83 17.11
N THR A 332 16.11 -3.63 18.09
CA THR A 332 15.18 -4.31 19.00
C THR A 332 14.40 -3.32 19.86
N ILE A 333 15.08 -2.34 20.45
CA ILE A 333 14.44 -1.30 21.26
C ILE A 333 13.46 -0.50 20.40
N PHE A 334 13.90 -0.08 19.20
CA PHE A 334 13.05 0.67 18.29
C PHE A 334 11.80 -0.12 17.87
N ALA A 335 11.95 -1.38 17.47
CA ALA A 335 10.84 -2.26 17.14
C ALA A 335 9.90 -2.46 18.35
N GLY A 336 10.47 -2.65 19.54
CA GLY A 336 9.72 -2.78 20.79
C GLY A 336 8.88 -1.53 21.11
N VAL A 337 9.42 -0.34 20.89
CA VAL A 337 8.70 0.93 21.09
C VAL A 337 7.50 1.01 20.12
N ILE A 338 7.70 0.70 18.84
CA ILE A 338 6.62 0.72 17.84
C ILE A 338 5.52 -0.29 18.20
N VAL A 339 5.89 -1.54 18.47
CA VAL A 339 4.93 -2.59 18.84
C VAL A 339 4.15 -2.19 20.09
N THR A 340 4.84 -1.68 21.11
CA THR A 340 4.21 -1.22 22.35
C THR A 340 3.23 -0.07 22.08
N ALA A 341 3.60 0.92 21.26
CA ALA A 341 2.73 2.03 20.89
C ALA A 341 1.46 1.55 20.17
N VAL A 342 1.59 0.61 19.24
CA VAL A 342 0.44 0.00 18.54
C VAL A 342 -0.46 -0.78 19.51
N LEU A 343 0.13 -1.57 20.41
CA LEU A 343 -0.63 -2.34 21.41
C LEU A 343 -1.36 -1.42 22.41
N ILE A 344 -0.72 -0.34 22.85
CA ILE A 344 -1.35 0.67 23.71
C ILE A 344 -2.52 1.31 22.96
N THR A 345 -2.34 1.72 21.72
CA THR A 345 -3.42 2.31 20.90
C THR A 345 -4.59 1.34 20.79
N ARG A 346 -4.34 0.08 20.45
CA ARG A 346 -5.33 -0.99 20.42
C ARG A 346 -6.06 -1.16 21.75
N PHE A 347 -5.32 -1.20 22.84
CA PHE A 347 -5.88 -1.33 24.19
C PHE A 347 -6.81 -0.17 24.53
N LEU A 348 -6.38 1.08 24.25
CA LEU A 348 -7.19 2.28 24.50
C LEU A 348 -8.47 2.30 23.65
N VAL A 349 -8.37 1.92 22.37
CA VAL A 349 -9.54 1.84 21.48
C VAL A 349 -10.53 0.79 21.99
N ARG A 350 -10.07 -0.40 22.36
CA ARG A 350 -10.91 -1.45 22.94
C ARG A 350 -11.53 -1.06 24.28
N MET A 351 -10.77 -0.41 25.15
CA MET A 351 -11.31 0.12 26.41
C MET A 351 -12.42 1.14 26.16
N ARG A 352 -12.19 2.07 25.21
CA ARG A 352 -13.19 3.07 24.85
C ARG A 352 -14.44 2.43 24.24
N ALA A 353 -14.28 1.45 23.35
CA ALA A 353 -15.38 0.69 22.77
C ALA A 353 -16.19 -0.07 23.85
N ARG A 354 -15.53 -0.71 24.82
CA ARG A 354 -16.19 -1.38 25.95
C ARG A 354 -16.96 -0.39 26.83
N ARG A 355 -16.41 0.80 27.11
CA ARG A 355 -17.11 1.84 27.88
C ARG A 355 -18.35 2.35 27.16
N ILE A 356 -18.28 2.54 25.83
CA ILE A 356 -19.42 2.95 25.01
C ILE A 356 -20.48 1.83 24.96
N ALA A 357 -20.08 0.57 24.83
CA ALA A 357 -20.98 -0.57 24.84
C ALA A 357 -21.63 -0.82 26.22
N ALA A 358 -20.99 -0.40 27.30
CA ALA A 358 -21.53 -0.48 28.67
C ALA A 358 -22.44 0.71 29.03
N SER A 359 -22.42 1.80 28.26
CA SER A 359 -23.40 2.88 28.39
C SER A 359 -24.71 2.42 27.78
N PRO A 360 -25.87 2.64 28.44
CA PRO A 360 -27.15 2.37 27.81
C PRO A 360 -27.16 3.14 26.49
N LEU A 361 -27.33 2.41 25.38
CA LEU A 361 -27.42 3.00 24.05
C LEU A 361 -28.52 4.05 24.12
N PRO A 362 -28.25 5.33 23.74
CA PRO A 362 -29.32 6.21 23.36
C PRO A 362 -30.09 5.44 22.28
N GLU A 363 -31.42 5.35 22.42
CA GLU A 363 -32.25 4.76 21.38
C GLU A 363 -31.75 5.30 20.03
N PRO A 364 -31.50 4.44 19.03
CA PRO A 364 -30.97 4.90 17.76
C PRO A 364 -31.93 5.99 17.29
N THR A 365 -31.42 7.21 17.20
CA THR A 365 -32.17 8.28 16.56
C THR A 365 -32.48 7.72 15.19
N ILE A 366 -33.76 7.41 14.95
CA ILE A 366 -34.23 6.72 13.76
C ILE A 366 -33.96 7.69 12.61
N GLY A 367 -32.73 7.66 12.14
CA GLY A 367 -32.33 8.40 10.95
C GLY A 367 -33.12 7.86 9.75
N TRP A 368 -33.18 8.61 8.69
CA TRP A 368 -33.84 8.22 7.43
C TRP A 368 -33.46 6.79 6.97
N ILE A 369 -32.26 6.31 7.29
CA ILE A 369 -31.78 4.95 6.99
C ILE A 369 -32.63 3.87 7.68
N ALA A 370 -32.98 4.04 8.95
CA ALA A 370 -33.82 3.10 9.68
C ALA A 370 -35.26 3.13 9.13
N GLN A 371 -35.78 4.31 8.80
CA GLN A 371 -37.12 4.46 8.23
C GLN A 371 -37.26 3.80 6.85
N ILE A 372 -36.18 3.77 6.04
CA ILE A 372 -36.17 3.10 4.73
C ILE A 372 -35.98 1.59 4.89
N ARG A 373 -35.23 1.14 5.89
CA ARG A 373 -34.99 -0.29 6.15
C ARG A 373 -36.25 -1.05 6.51
N ASP A 374 -37.20 -0.39 7.18
CA ASP A 374 -38.46 -0.99 7.61
C ASP A 374 -39.59 -0.89 6.55
N GLN A 375 -39.39 -0.15 5.49
CA GLN A 375 -40.30 -0.10 4.34
C GLN A 375 -39.66 -0.80 3.14
N PRO A 376 -40.07 -2.03 2.80
CA PRO A 376 -39.66 -2.65 1.57
C PRO A 376 -40.14 -1.76 0.42
N ALA A 377 -39.18 -1.13 -0.28
CA ALA A 377 -39.49 -0.33 -1.44
C ALA A 377 -39.95 -1.26 -2.57
N VAL A 378 -41.25 -1.47 -2.66
CA VAL A 378 -41.85 -2.13 -3.81
C VAL A 378 -41.84 -1.12 -4.95
N PRO A 379 -41.07 -1.34 -6.03
CA PRO A 379 -41.12 -0.45 -7.19
C PRO A 379 -42.55 -0.35 -7.70
N GLY A 380 -43.07 0.86 -7.78
CA GLY A 380 -44.40 1.08 -8.34
C GLY A 380 -44.46 0.66 -9.83
N PRO A 381 -45.64 0.31 -10.33
CA PRO A 381 -45.84 0.14 -11.77
C PRO A 381 -45.65 1.49 -12.45
N GLY A 382 -44.67 1.64 -13.35
CA GLY A 382 -44.47 2.91 -14.09
C GLY A 382 -43.01 3.11 -14.52
N PRO A 383 -42.71 4.27 -15.11
CA PRO A 383 -41.35 4.65 -15.50
C PRO A 383 -40.40 4.62 -14.31
N ARG A 384 -39.13 4.36 -14.56
CA ARG A 384 -38.10 4.24 -13.54
C ARG A 384 -36.94 5.16 -13.85
N ILE A 385 -36.58 6.01 -12.89
CA ILE A 385 -35.51 6.99 -13.05
C ILE A 385 -34.38 6.64 -12.11
N MET A 386 -33.15 6.56 -12.63
CA MET A 386 -31.93 6.40 -11.84
C MET A 386 -31.29 7.78 -11.62
N LEU A 387 -30.99 8.13 -10.37
CA LEU A 387 -30.23 9.29 -9.98
C LEU A 387 -28.85 8.83 -9.48
N ALA A 388 -27.77 9.24 -10.12
CA ALA A 388 -26.44 9.14 -9.53
C ALA A 388 -26.27 10.25 -8.47
N ALA A 389 -26.59 9.91 -7.21
CA ALA A 389 -26.77 10.88 -6.13
C ALA A 389 -25.43 11.54 -5.74
N ARG A 390 -25.38 12.89 -5.76
CA ARG A 390 -24.25 13.67 -5.28
C ARG A 390 -24.64 14.98 -4.59
N GLY A 391 -25.53 15.76 -5.15
CA GLY A 391 -25.87 17.08 -4.66
C GLY A 391 -27.37 17.32 -4.58
N ARG A 392 -27.76 18.35 -3.80
CA ARG A 392 -29.16 18.71 -3.53
C ARG A 392 -29.94 19.11 -4.79
N ASP A 393 -29.33 19.91 -5.67
CA ASP A 393 -29.98 20.41 -6.90
C ASP A 393 -30.31 19.29 -7.89
N GLN A 394 -29.45 18.28 -7.95
CA GLN A 394 -29.67 17.10 -8.79
C GLN A 394 -30.80 16.23 -8.20
N ALA A 395 -30.81 16.05 -6.89
CA ALA A 395 -31.87 15.32 -6.20
C ALA A 395 -33.23 16.01 -6.36
N ALA A 396 -33.29 17.34 -6.21
CA ALA A 396 -34.50 18.12 -6.41
C ALA A 396 -35.02 18.01 -7.84
N TYR A 397 -34.13 18.08 -8.83
CA TYR A 397 -34.50 17.91 -10.25
C TYR A 397 -35.03 16.49 -10.54
N ALA A 398 -34.35 15.47 -10.00
CA ALA A 398 -34.78 14.09 -10.19
C ALA A 398 -36.13 13.81 -9.56
N VAL A 399 -36.37 14.36 -8.37
CA VAL A 399 -37.65 14.26 -7.65
C VAL A 399 -38.77 14.98 -8.43
N ASP A 400 -38.55 16.20 -8.95
CA ASP A 400 -39.52 16.92 -9.76
C ASP A 400 -39.88 16.16 -11.06
N MET A 401 -38.87 15.61 -11.74
CA MET A 401 -39.06 14.76 -12.91
C MET A 401 -39.85 13.49 -12.59
N ALA A 402 -39.48 12.79 -11.49
CA ALA A 402 -40.17 11.58 -11.06
C ALA A 402 -41.63 11.86 -10.72
N LYS A 403 -41.92 13.01 -10.08
CA LYS A 403 -43.29 13.47 -9.80
C LYS A 403 -44.10 13.69 -11.04
N ARG A 404 -43.54 14.41 -12.04
CA ARG A 404 -44.21 14.68 -13.32
C ARG A 404 -44.49 13.42 -14.14
N ARG A 405 -43.56 12.46 -14.11
CA ARG A 405 -43.69 11.20 -14.87
C ARG A 405 -44.40 10.08 -14.09
N LYS A 406 -44.77 10.33 -12.84
CA LYS A 406 -45.29 9.29 -11.88
C LYS A 406 -44.33 8.09 -11.81
N ALA A 407 -43.04 8.36 -11.77
CA ALA A 407 -41.96 7.39 -11.83
C ALA A 407 -41.49 6.99 -10.44
N THR A 408 -40.94 5.78 -10.33
CA THR A 408 -40.16 5.39 -9.14
C THR A 408 -38.75 5.96 -9.26
N LEU A 409 -38.25 6.63 -8.22
CA LEU A 409 -36.92 7.19 -8.16
C LEU A 409 -35.94 6.22 -7.47
N PHE A 410 -34.97 5.73 -8.21
CA PHE A 410 -33.82 4.99 -7.70
C PHE A 410 -32.65 5.98 -7.54
N ALA A 411 -32.01 6.00 -6.37
CA ALA A 411 -30.85 6.85 -6.16
C ALA A 411 -29.65 5.97 -5.81
N ILE A 412 -28.65 5.99 -6.66
CA ILE A 412 -27.41 5.25 -6.46
C ILE A 412 -26.29 6.19 -6.01
N TYR A 413 -25.60 5.81 -4.93
CA TYR A 413 -24.34 6.41 -4.52
C TYR A 413 -23.26 5.34 -4.57
N VAL A 414 -22.28 5.54 -5.43
CA VAL A 414 -21.15 4.62 -5.57
C VAL A 414 -19.93 5.21 -4.84
N ARG A 415 -19.58 4.61 -3.73
CA ARG A 415 -18.34 4.93 -3.03
C ARG A 415 -17.15 4.33 -3.75
N THR A 416 -16.30 5.19 -4.30
CA THR A 416 -15.11 4.73 -5.00
C THR A 416 -14.08 4.21 -3.99
N LEU A 417 -13.69 2.95 -4.11
CA LEU A 417 -12.54 2.36 -3.44
C LEU A 417 -11.41 2.20 -4.43
N ARG A 418 -10.24 2.75 -4.10
CA ARG A 418 -9.02 2.63 -4.91
C ARG A 418 -7.86 2.02 -4.14
N LEU A 419 -8.14 1.41 -3.03
CA LEU A 419 -7.23 0.45 -2.44
C LEU A 419 -7.25 -0.79 -3.32
N MET A 420 -6.08 -1.24 -3.72
CA MET A 420 -5.94 -2.51 -4.41
C MET A 420 -6.58 -3.57 -3.51
N ASP A 421 -7.72 -4.05 -3.96
CA ASP A 421 -8.34 -5.30 -3.55
C ASP A 421 -8.54 -5.50 -2.04
N MET A 422 -9.56 -4.87 -1.52
CA MET A 422 -10.03 -5.17 -0.17
C MET A 422 -10.63 -6.57 -0.12
N VAL A 423 -10.34 -7.28 0.95
CA VAL A 423 -10.90 -8.60 1.23
C VAL A 423 -12.44 -8.54 1.17
N PRO A 424 -13.12 -9.46 0.48
CA PRO A 424 -14.57 -9.54 0.48
C PRO A 424 -15.11 -9.59 1.92
N GLY A 425 -16.00 -8.65 2.26
CA GLY A 425 -16.56 -8.52 3.62
C GLY A 425 -16.04 -7.33 4.43
N GLN A 426 -15.01 -6.62 3.97
CA GLN A 426 -14.48 -5.41 4.62
C GLN A 426 -14.85 -4.13 3.86
N VAL A 427 -15.99 -4.10 3.23
CA VAL A 427 -16.47 -2.96 2.44
C VAL A 427 -17.06 -1.90 3.37
N PRO A 428 -16.77 -0.59 3.17
CA PRO A 428 -17.40 0.47 3.96
C PRO A 428 -18.92 0.37 3.88
N LYS A 429 -19.55 0.45 5.04
CA LYS A 429 -21.01 0.51 5.12
C LYS A 429 -21.46 1.97 5.02
N ILE A 430 -22.73 2.17 4.64
CA ILE A 430 -23.30 3.51 4.55
C ILE A 430 -23.23 4.25 5.89
N GLU A 431 -23.29 3.53 7.01
CA GLU A 431 -23.18 4.09 8.36
C GLU A 431 -21.81 4.74 8.64
N ASP A 432 -20.78 4.32 7.91
CA ASP A 432 -19.41 4.82 8.04
C ASP A 432 -19.07 5.88 6.97
N ASP A 433 -20.00 6.21 6.04
CA ASP A 433 -19.80 7.14 4.93
C ASP A 433 -20.72 8.38 5.05
N PRO A 434 -20.25 9.48 5.67
CA PRO A 434 -21.04 10.70 5.81
C PRO A 434 -21.45 11.33 4.48
N GLU A 435 -20.63 11.21 3.42
CA GLU A 435 -20.95 11.74 2.10
C GLU A 435 -22.06 10.93 1.41
N GLY A 436 -21.99 9.59 1.52
CA GLY A 436 -23.05 8.70 1.04
C GLY A 436 -24.37 8.94 1.78
N GLN A 437 -24.30 9.10 3.12
CA GLN A 437 -25.46 9.43 3.93
C GLN A 437 -26.08 10.77 3.54
N ALA A 438 -25.27 11.82 3.33
CA ALA A 438 -25.77 13.13 2.94
C ALA A 438 -26.40 13.09 1.54
N ALA A 439 -25.76 12.44 0.57
CA ALA A 439 -26.24 12.37 -0.80
C ALA A 439 -27.57 11.60 -0.92
N LEU A 440 -27.64 10.40 -0.34
CA LEU A 440 -28.85 9.57 -0.36
C LEU A 440 -29.93 10.11 0.57
N GLY A 441 -29.56 10.66 1.73
CA GLY A 441 -30.47 11.25 2.68
C GLY A 441 -31.19 12.48 2.13
N THR A 442 -30.47 13.35 1.43
CA THR A 442 -31.08 14.51 0.73
C THR A 442 -32.11 14.06 -0.29
N ALA A 443 -31.80 13.06 -1.12
CA ALA A 443 -32.74 12.54 -2.11
C ALA A 443 -33.95 11.86 -1.44
N ALA A 444 -33.74 11.13 -0.34
CA ALA A 444 -34.80 10.48 0.43
C ALA A 444 -35.79 11.48 1.04
N VAL A 445 -35.28 12.54 1.66
CA VAL A 445 -36.14 13.60 2.26
C VAL A 445 -36.98 14.27 1.19
N LEU A 446 -36.37 14.69 0.06
CA LEU A 446 -37.09 15.34 -1.02
C LEU A 446 -38.12 14.42 -1.68
N ALA A 447 -37.79 13.14 -1.87
CA ALA A 447 -38.72 12.17 -2.43
C ALA A 447 -39.92 11.92 -1.50
N ARG A 448 -39.69 11.89 -0.19
CA ARG A 448 -40.74 11.76 0.83
C ARG A 448 -41.66 12.98 0.85
N GLU A 449 -41.10 14.19 0.83
CA GLU A 449 -41.88 15.44 0.78
C GLU A 449 -42.74 15.49 -0.50
N ALA A 450 -42.24 14.96 -1.59
CA ALA A 450 -42.97 14.88 -2.86
C ALA A 450 -43.93 13.68 -2.96
N ASN A 451 -43.94 12.79 -1.98
CA ASN A 451 -44.71 11.53 -1.96
C ASN A 451 -44.44 10.62 -3.15
N ILE A 452 -43.14 10.39 -3.46
CA ILE A 452 -42.68 9.57 -4.58
C ILE A 452 -42.08 8.26 -4.05
N PRO A 453 -42.33 7.10 -4.70
CA PRO A 453 -41.63 5.86 -4.39
C PRO A 453 -40.12 6.04 -4.60
N PHE A 454 -39.33 5.72 -3.54
CA PHE A 454 -37.90 5.96 -3.48
C PHE A 454 -37.12 4.71 -3.10
N VAL A 455 -36.07 4.39 -3.85
CA VAL A 455 -35.19 3.23 -3.58
C VAL A 455 -33.75 3.72 -3.49
N PRO A 456 -33.14 3.79 -2.30
CA PRO A 456 -31.74 4.13 -2.14
C PRO A 456 -30.84 2.91 -2.40
N ILE A 457 -29.72 3.13 -3.09
CA ILE A 457 -28.73 2.12 -3.43
C ILE A 457 -27.36 2.65 -3.04
N TYR A 458 -26.71 1.97 -2.09
CA TYR A 458 -25.34 2.25 -1.69
C TYR A 458 -24.44 1.11 -2.15
N VAL A 459 -23.43 1.43 -2.96
CA VAL A 459 -22.49 0.46 -3.52
C VAL A 459 -21.07 0.95 -3.33
N THR A 460 -20.17 0.02 -3.09
CA THR A 460 -18.74 0.29 -3.01
C THR A 460 -18.05 -0.42 -4.16
N SER A 461 -17.38 0.33 -5.04
CA SER A 461 -16.72 -0.23 -6.22
C SER A 461 -15.49 0.56 -6.62
N SER A 462 -14.56 -0.11 -7.30
CA SER A 462 -13.43 0.54 -7.97
C SER A 462 -13.82 1.18 -9.31
N ASP A 463 -14.92 0.76 -9.93
CA ASP A 463 -15.43 1.26 -11.20
C ASP A 463 -16.85 1.83 -11.06
N VAL A 464 -16.91 3.12 -10.76
CA VAL A 464 -18.17 3.87 -10.59
C VAL A 464 -19.06 3.81 -11.82
N MET A 465 -18.46 3.81 -13.02
CA MET A 465 -19.22 3.80 -14.26
C MET A 465 -19.97 2.48 -14.45
N SER A 466 -19.27 1.36 -14.29
CA SER A 466 -19.85 0.03 -14.46
C SER A 466 -21.03 -0.17 -13.52
N GLU A 467 -20.86 0.18 -12.24
CA GLU A 467 -21.92 0.04 -11.24
C GLU A 467 -23.16 0.88 -11.57
N ILE A 468 -22.97 2.15 -11.96
CA ILE A 468 -24.12 3.01 -12.34
C ILE A 468 -24.88 2.42 -13.52
N LEU A 469 -24.18 1.93 -14.55
CA LEU A 469 -24.80 1.32 -15.71
C LEU A 469 -25.49 -0.01 -15.37
N ASP A 470 -24.81 -0.89 -14.64
CA ASP A 470 -25.33 -2.20 -14.26
C ASP A 470 -26.61 -2.09 -13.41
N TYR A 471 -26.62 -1.18 -12.42
CA TYR A 471 -27.82 -0.94 -11.63
C TYR A 471 -28.92 -0.25 -12.43
N THR A 472 -28.58 0.64 -13.37
CA THR A 472 -29.57 1.28 -14.26
C THR A 472 -30.29 0.25 -15.11
N VAL A 473 -29.55 -0.73 -15.68
CA VAL A 473 -30.11 -1.83 -16.45
C VAL A 473 -30.86 -2.82 -15.56
N THR A 474 -30.28 -3.22 -14.44
CA THR A 474 -30.86 -4.22 -13.52
C THR A 474 -32.24 -3.79 -13.00
N PHE A 475 -32.39 -2.51 -12.70
CA PHE A 475 -33.69 -1.97 -12.26
C PHE A 475 -34.58 -1.51 -13.42
N GLY A 476 -34.14 -1.65 -14.68
CA GLY A 476 -34.93 -1.29 -15.87
C GLY A 476 -35.27 0.20 -15.90
N CYS A 477 -34.31 1.06 -15.54
CA CYS A 477 -34.50 2.50 -15.60
C CYS A 477 -34.36 3.02 -17.01
N ASP A 478 -35.32 3.85 -17.45
CA ASP A 478 -35.33 4.48 -18.79
C ASP A 478 -34.55 5.80 -18.82
N THR A 479 -34.27 6.38 -17.67
CA THR A 479 -33.63 7.68 -17.56
C THR A 479 -32.55 7.63 -16.46
N LEU A 480 -31.33 8.06 -16.80
CA LEU A 480 -30.22 8.22 -15.86
C LEU A 480 -29.91 9.71 -15.70
N ILE A 481 -29.94 10.20 -14.46
CA ILE A 481 -29.63 11.59 -14.12
C ILE A 481 -28.28 11.64 -13.42
N MET A 482 -27.36 12.43 -13.96
CA MET A 482 -26.01 12.61 -13.41
C MET A 482 -25.65 14.09 -13.27
N GLY A 483 -24.79 14.41 -12.32
CA GLY A 483 -24.17 15.72 -12.20
C GLY A 483 -22.98 15.88 -13.14
N LYS A 484 -22.75 17.11 -13.58
CA LYS A 484 -21.54 17.46 -14.33
C LYS A 484 -20.31 17.29 -13.44
N SER A 485 -19.22 16.74 -13.99
CA SER A 485 -17.98 16.54 -13.24
C SER A 485 -17.37 17.88 -12.80
N GLN A 486 -17.19 18.06 -11.49
CA GLN A 486 -16.52 19.23 -10.89
C GLN A 486 -15.00 19.08 -10.82
N ARG A 487 -14.43 17.99 -11.33
CA ARG A 487 -12.99 17.73 -11.29
C ARG A 487 -12.21 18.74 -12.11
N THR A 488 -11.07 19.17 -11.58
CA THR A 488 -10.13 20.04 -12.30
C THR A 488 -9.64 19.37 -13.59
N PRO A 489 -9.21 20.14 -14.61
CA PRO A 489 -8.69 19.58 -15.86
C PRO A 489 -7.57 18.56 -15.64
N PHE A 490 -6.68 18.81 -14.69
CA PHE A 490 -5.60 17.89 -14.30
C PHE A 490 -6.13 16.59 -13.70
N SER A 491 -7.08 16.67 -12.78
CA SER A 491 -7.72 15.49 -12.17
C SER A 491 -8.52 14.67 -13.20
N ARG A 492 -9.14 15.31 -14.18
CA ARG A 492 -9.82 14.64 -15.31
C ARG A 492 -8.84 13.88 -16.21
N ALA A 493 -7.67 14.47 -16.49
CA ALA A 493 -6.63 13.83 -17.29
C ALA A 493 -6.05 12.57 -16.62
N VAL A 494 -5.88 12.60 -15.28
CA VAL A 494 -5.29 11.49 -14.52
C VAL A 494 -6.30 10.40 -14.17
N VAL A 495 -7.54 10.78 -13.87
CA VAL A 495 -8.57 9.86 -13.30
C VAL A 495 -9.66 9.50 -14.31
N GLY A 496 -9.81 10.28 -15.40
CA GLY A 496 -10.87 10.16 -16.40
C GLY A 496 -12.18 10.89 -15.99
N ASP A 497 -13.02 11.16 -16.97
CA ASP A 497 -14.36 11.73 -16.76
C ASP A 497 -15.42 10.63 -16.75
N VAL A 498 -16.04 10.42 -15.58
CA VAL A 498 -17.06 9.37 -15.41
C VAL A 498 -18.28 9.63 -16.28
N VAL A 499 -18.69 10.90 -16.43
CA VAL A 499 -19.88 11.26 -17.22
C VAL A 499 -19.66 10.96 -18.70
N ALA A 500 -18.49 11.31 -19.24
CA ALA A 500 -18.14 11.00 -20.63
C ALA A 500 -18.12 9.49 -20.87
N ARG A 501 -17.49 8.73 -19.97
CA ARG A 501 -17.43 7.26 -20.08
C ARG A 501 -18.80 6.59 -19.95
N VAL A 502 -19.70 7.12 -19.11
CA VAL A 502 -21.08 6.64 -19.01
C VAL A 502 -21.83 6.93 -20.31
N ALA A 503 -21.66 8.12 -20.87
CA ALA A 503 -22.31 8.49 -22.14
C ALA A 503 -21.88 7.60 -23.33
N GLU A 504 -20.59 7.21 -23.36
CA GLU A 504 -20.04 6.32 -24.40
C GLU A 504 -20.55 4.88 -24.29
N ASN A 505 -20.91 4.42 -23.07
CA ASN A 505 -21.31 3.04 -22.80
C ASN A 505 -22.79 2.93 -22.38
N LEU A 506 -23.60 3.95 -22.70
CA LEU A 506 -25.00 3.98 -22.31
C LEU A 506 -25.79 2.91 -23.09
N PRO A 507 -26.59 2.06 -22.42
CA PRO A 507 -27.42 1.06 -23.10
C PRO A 507 -28.48 1.68 -24.01
N GLU A 508 -28.83 0.95 -25.05
CA GLU A 508 -29.94 1.35 -25.93
C GLU A 508 -31.26 1.49 -25.14
N GLY A 509 -31.96 2.59 -25.33
CA GLY A 509 -33.23 2.88 -24.65
C GLY A 509 -33.10 3.64 -23.32
N VAL A 510 -31.89 3.91 -22.83
CA VAL A 510 -31.69 4.74 -21.65
C VAL A 510 -31.29 6.16 -22.05
N SER A 511 -31.98 7.15 -21.49
CA SER A 511 -31.68 8.58 -21.72
C SER A 511 -30.78 9.12 -20.63
N LEU A 512 -29.63 9.69 -20.99
CA LEU A 512 -28.73 10.35 -20.04
C LEU A 512 -29.06 11.85 -19.94
N LEU A 513 -29.33 12.31 -18.73
CA LEU A 513 -29.52 13.73 -18.43
C LEU A 513 -28.39 14.21 -17.50
N THR A 514 -27.64 15.20 -17.95
CA THR A 514 -26.58 15.81 -17.16
C THR A 514 -26.98 17.20 -16.71
N ARG A 515 -26.81 17.51 -15.41
CA ARG A 515 -27.09 18.84 -14.87
C ARG A 515 -25.82 19.46 -14.29
N ALA A 516 -25.63 20.74 -14.58
CA ALA A 516 -24.61 21.55 -13.93
C ALA A 516 -25.03 21.88 -12.49
N PRO A 517 -24.09 22.08 -11.55
CA PRO A 517 -24.39 22.56 -10.21
C PRO A 517 -25.13 23.91 -10.29
N GLY A 518 -26.18 24.06 -9.50
CA GLY A 518 -26.92 25.33 -9.41
C GLY A 518 -26.18 26.36 -8.53
N PRO A 519 -26.61 27.63 -8.54
CA PRO A 519 -25.97 28.69 -7.76
C PRO A 519 -26.01 28.50 -6.24
N PHE A 520 -26.84 27.59 -5.74
CA PHE A 520 -26.96 27.29 -4.30
C PHE A 520 -25.84 26.38 -3.75
N GLU A 521 -25.26 25.49 -4.56
CA GLU A 521 -24.13 24.65 -4.11
C GLU A 521 -22.87 25.50 -3.86
N HIS A 522 -22.64 26.56 -4.66
CA HIS A 522 -21.51 27.47 -4.42
C HIS A 522 -21.69 28.34 -3.17
N ALA A 523 -22.92 28.60 -2.75
CA ALA A 523 -23.17 29.41 -1.53
C ALA A 523 -22.96 28.62 -0.24
N GLU A 524 -23.18 27.29 -0.23
CA GLU A 524 -22.92 26.45 0.94
C GLU A 524 -21.43 26.14 1.09
N GLU A 525 -20.67 25.92 -0.02
CA GLU A 525 -19.21 25.76 0.05
C GLU A 525 -18.51 27.03 0.54
N VAL A 526 -18.95 28.22 0.11
CA VAL A 526 -18.42 29.51 0.57
C VAL A 526 -18.79 29.78 2.03
N LYS A 527 -19.98 29.36 2.49
CA LYS A 527 -20.36 29.45 3.90
C LYS A 527 -19.61 28.45 4.78
N SER A 528 -19.35 27.24 4.32
CA SER A 528 -18.53 26.26 5.02
C SER A 528 -17.07 26.69 5.11
N ALA A 529 -16.52 27.26 4.03
CA ALA A 529 -15.14 27.80 4.03
C ALA A 529 -14.99 29.06 4.88
N ASN A 530 -15.99 29.95 4.91
CA ASN A 530 -15.98 31.16 5.74
C ASN A 530 -16.35 30.88 7.20
N GLY A 531 -17.18 29.85 7.49
CA GLY A 531 -17.51 29.46 8.85
C GLY A 531 -16.30 28.92 9.62
N THR A 532 -15.42 28.20 8.94
CA THR A 532 -14.15 27.71 9.52
C THR A 532 -13.13 28.84 9.75
N HIS A 533 -13.19 29.93 9.01
CA HIS A 533 -12.33 31.11 9.25
C HIS A 533 -12.84 31.98 10.38
N GLN A 534 -14.15 32.15 10.56
CA GLN A 534 -14.72 32.93 11.66
C GLN A 534 -14.60 32.24 13.02
N GLU A 535 -14.72 30.90 13.08
CA GLU A 535 -14.47 30.16 14.32
C GLU A 535 -12.98 30.15 14.71
N ALA A 536 -12.06 30.22 13.73
CA ALA A 536 -10.63 30.32 14.01
C ALA A 536 -10.18 31.74 14.44
N GLU A 537 -10.90 32.80 14.05
CA GLU A 537 -10.65 34.16 14.50
C GLU A 537 -11.27 34.41 15.87
N SER A 538 -12.47 33.95 16.16
CA SER A 538 -13.08 34.08 17.49
C SER A 538 -12.32 33.31 18.58
N PHE A 539 -11.66 32.21 18.24
CA PHE A 539 -10.79 31.47 19.18
C PHE A 539 -9.45 32.17 19.48
N LYS A 540 -9.03 33.12 18.64
CA LYS A 540 -7.83 33.93 18.89
C LYS A 540 -8.12 35.17 19.72
N GLU A 541 -9.30 35.77 19.59
CA GLU A 541 -9.69 36.92 20.41
C GLU A 541 -9.99 36.56 21.87
N ASP A 542 -10.46 35.34 22.16
CA ASP A 542 -10.68 34.87 23.54
C ASP A 542 -9.38 34.41 24.26
N GLN A 543 -8.22 34.36 23.58
CA GLN A 543 -6.93 34.09 24.22
C GLN A 543 -6.05 35.36 24.46
N GLU A 544 -6.47 36.52 23.96
CA GLU A 544 -5.76 37.79 24.18
C GLU A 544 -6.51 38.77 25.14
N SER A 545 -7.63 38.34 25.70
CA SER A 545 -8.32 39.04 26.82
C SER A 545 -8.19 38.17 28.09
#